data_35f392dbcbd43a0a134036d8104048c1
#
_entry.id   35f392dbcbd43a0a134036d8104048c1
#
_cell.length_a   1.000
_cell.length_b   1.000
_cell.length_c   1.000
_cell.angle_alpha   90.00
_cell.angle_beta   90.00
_cell.angle_gamma   90.00
#
_symmetry.space_group_name_H-M   'P 1'
#
loop_
_entity.id
_entity.type
_entity.pdbx_description
1 polymer ?
#
loop_
_entity_poly.entity_id
_entity_poly.type
_entity_poly.pdbx_seq_one_letter_code
_entity_poly.pdbx_strand_id
1 'polypeptide(L)'
;IQLNFKIGREKPPNMDTLLATMKRYQPEHKFILSYNDSNKEFIRNIYKSGFMIDALLYDSSFGEGITPAQRAAPVFADVYQGYAGGLSPDNVTDELNKIGALVPPGKCFFIDAEGKLKGEDGHLSLAKCNIFLQQASKWNKQNFVPGK
;
A
#
# COMPACT_ATOMS: atom_id res chain seq x y z
N ILE A 1 0.41 6.80 10.16
CA ILE A 1 -1.04 7.06 9.98
C ILE A 1 -1.38 6.81 8.52
N GLN A 2 -2.36 5.95 8.25
CA GLN A 2 -2.87 5.72 6.90
C GLN A 2 -4.08 6.61 6.63
N LEU A 3 -4.06 7.32 5.50
CA LEU A 3 -5.14 8.19 5.04
C LEU A 3 -5.77 7.60 3.78
N ASN A 4 -7.05 7.20 3.89
CA ASN A 4 -7.82 6.57 2.82
C ASN A 4 -8.80 7.59 2.22
N PHE A 5 -8.47 8.11 1.04
CA PHE A 5 -9.31 9.07 0.32
C PHE A 5 -10.25 8.34 -0.65
N LYS A 6 -11.56 8.43 -0.41
CA LYS A 6 -12.60 7.88 -1.30
C LYS A 6 -13.14 8.94 -2.26
N ILE A 7 -12.22 9.59 -3.00
CA ILE A 7 -12.59 10.62 -3.99
C ILE A 7 -13.47 9.99 -5.07
N GLY A 8 -14.57 10.67 -5.41
CA GLY A 8 -15.61 10.15 -6.31
C GLY A 8 -16.83 9.58 -5.58
N ARG A 9 -16.68 9.11 -4.33
CA ARG A 9 -17.81 8.78 -3.43
C ARG A 9 -18.02 9.89 -2.40
N GLU A 10 -16.98 10.66 -2.09
CA GLU A 10 -16.98 11.75 -1.12
C GLU A 10 -16.30 12.98 -1.73
N LYS A 11 -16.63 14.17 -1.18
CA LYS A 11 -15.93 15.39 -1.56
C LYS A 11 -14.45 15.27 -1.13
N PRO A 12 -13.48 15.58 -2.02
CA PRO A 12 -12.08 15.55 -1.63
C PRO A 12 -11.82 16.54 -0.49
N PRO A 13 -10.90 16.22 0.42
CA PRO A 13 -10.50 17.17 1.46
C PRO A 13 -9.90 18.44 0.83
N ASN A 14 -10.02 19.56 1.53
CA ASN A 14 -9.30 20.75 1.13
C ASN A 14 -7.80 20.47 1.21
N MET A 15 -7.09 20.66 0.10
CA MET A 15 -5.68 20.28 -0.02
C MET A 15 -4.78 21.11 0.92
N ASP A 16 -5.01 22.42 1.02
CA ASP A 16 -4.19 23.29 1.87
C ASP A 16 -4.32 22.94 3.34
N THR A 17 -5.57 22.70 3.78
CA THR A 17 -5.85 22.25 5.16
C THR A 17 -5.22 20.88 5.44
N LEU A 18 -5.31 19.93 4.49
CA LEU A 18 -4.71 18.61 4.62
C LEU A 18 -3.19 18.73 4.74
N LEU A 19 -2.55 19.47 3.84
CA LEU A 19 -1.10 19.65 3.83
C LEU A 19 -0.60 20.36 5.10
N ALA A 20 -1.30 21.39 5.57
CA ALA A 20 -0.96 22.07 6.81
C ALA A 20 -1.06 21.12 8.02
N THR A 21 -2.11 20.30 8.06
CA THR A 21 -2.29 19.28 9.11
C THR A 21 -1.19 18.24 9.07
N MET A 22 -0.92 17.67 7.90
CA MET A 22 0.14 16.65 7.75
C MET A 22 1.52 17.22 8.13
N LYS A 23 1.87 18.41 7.66
CA LYS A 23 3.13 19.09 8.01
C LYS A 23 3.30 19.27 9.53
N ARG A 24 2.21 19.63 10.21
CA ARG A 24 2.22 19.79 11.68
C ARG A 24 2.57 18.52 12.43
N TYR A 25 2.08 17.37 11.95
CA TYR A 25 2.24 16.09 12.64
C TYR A 25 3.35 15.21 12.06
N GLN A 26 3.92 15.53 10.91
CA GLN A 26 4.96 14.73 10.24
C GLN A 26 6.24 14.55 11.07
N PRO A 27 6.69 15.49 11.93
CA PRO A 27 7.84 15.25 12.79
C PRO A 27 7.68 14.03 13.73
N GLU A 28 6.44 13.75 14.16
CA GLU A 28 6.12 12.66 15.08
C GLU A 28 5.50 11.43 14.38
N HIS A 29 4.95 11.62 13.18
CA HIS A 29 4.19 10.59 12.47
C HIS A 29 4.60 10.48 11.01
N LYS A 30 4.58 9.25 10.50
CA LYS A 30 4.66 8.95 9.07
C LYS A 30 3.26 8.79 8.48
N PHE A 31 3.07 9.30 7.26
CA PHE A 31 1.79 9.24 6.56
C PHE A 31 1.86 8.30 5.37
N ILE A 32 0.93 7.34 5.34
CA ILE A 32 0.66 6.49 4.19
C ILE A 32 -0.58 7.04 3.51
N LEU A 33 -0.47 7.42 2.24
CA LEU A 33 -1.61 7.89 1.46
C LEU A 33 -2.11 6.75 0.58
N SER A 34 -3.42 6.47 0.61
CA SER A 34 -4.01 5.54 -0.33
C SER A 34 -3.91 6.10 -1.76
N TYR A 35 -3.60 5.22 -2.72
CA TYR A 35 -3.47 5.57 -4.13
C TYR A 35 -4.25 4.59 -4.99
N ASN A 36 -5.13 5.13 -5.83
CA ASN A 36 -5.95 4.38 -6.78
C ASN A 36 -6.41 5.30 -7.92
N ASP A 37 -7.16 4.76 -8.87
CA ASP A 37 -7.58 5.52 -10.04
C ASP A 37 -8.47 6.72 -9.73
N SER A 38 -9.25 6.68 -8.63
CA SER A 38 -10.15 7.79 -8.28
C SER A 38 -9.43 8.97 -7.65
N ASN A 39 -8.29 8.75 -7.00
CA ASN A 39 -7.57 9.79 -6.27
C ASN A 39 -6.19 10.13 -6.85
N LYS A 40 -5.78 9.48 -7.95
CA LYS A 40 -4.43 9.62 -8.51
C LYS A 40 -4.04 11.08 -8.81
N GLU A 41 -4.94 11.89 -9.33
CA GLU A 41 -4.64 13.29 -9.63
C GLU A 41 -4.50 14.12 -8.35
N PHE A 42 -5.32 13.85 -7.35
CA PHE A 42 -5.20 14.49 -6.03
C PHE A 42 -3.84 14.20 -5.39
N ILE A 43 -3.43 12.94 -5.38
CA ILE A 43 -2.12 12.52 -4.83
C ILE A 43 -0.96 13.10 -5.64
N ARG A 44 -1.07 13.15 -6.99
CA ARG A 44 -0.07 13.81 -7.83
C ARG A 44 0.07 15.30 -7.54
N ASN A 45 -1.03 15.97 -7.23
CA ASN A 45 -1.00 17.38 -6.86
C ASN A 45 -0.32 17.60 -5.49
N ILE A 46 -0.56 16.69 -4.52
CA ILE A 46 0.18 16.69 -3.25
C ILE A 46 1.68 16.53 -3.51
N TYR A 47 2.09 15.57 -4.34
CA TYR A 47 3.50 15.37 -4.69
C TYR A 47 4.12 16.59 -5.38
N LYS A 48 3.42 17.17 -6.37
CA LYS A 48 3.86 18.39 -7.09
C LYS A 48 3.96 19.62 -6.21
N SER A 49 3.23 19.68 -5.09
CA SER A 49 3.33 20.79 -4.12
C SER A 49 4.66 20.80 -3.34
N GLY A 50 5.52 19.79 -3.54
CA GLY A 50 6.76 19.61 -2.79
C GLY A 50 6.56 19.04 -1.39
N PHE A 51 5.35 18.58 -1.07
CA PHE A 51 5.12 17.85 0.18
C PHE A 51 5.82 16.48 0.13
N MET A 52 6.60 16.18 1.16
CA MET A 52 7.29 14.91 1.28
C MET A 52 6.30 13.82 1.70
N ILE A 53 5.91 12.97 0.75
CA ILE A 53 5.06 11.80 1.00
C ILE A 53 5.94 10.68 1.57
N ASP A 54 5.62 10.17 2.75
CA ASP A 54 6.39 9.07 3.37
C ASP A 54 6.15 7.75 2.64
N ALA A 55 4.88 7.42 2.36
CA ALA A 55 4.53 6.21 1.64
C ALA A 55 3.19 6.33 0.89
N LEU A 56 3.06 5.55 -0.18
CA LEU A 56 1.79 5.31 -0.87
C LEU A 56 1.35 3.86 -0.67
N LEU A 57 0.05 3.64 -0.50
CA LEU A 57 -0.56 2.31 -0.56
C LEU A 57 -1.44 2.20 -1.80
N TYR A 58 -0.97 1.44 -2.80
CA TYR A 58 -1.76 1.16 -3.99
C TYR A 58 -2.84 0.11 -3.67
N ASP A 59 -4.09 0.55 -3.69
CA ASP A 59 -5.28 -0.29 -3.52
C ASP A 59 -6.30 0.00 -4.63
N SER A 60 -6.28 -0.81 -5.67
CA SER A 60 -7.22 -0.71 -6.80
C SER A 60 -8.63 -1.20 -6.45
N SER A 61 -8.78 -1.92 -5.35
CA SER A 61 -10.07 -2.49 -4.91
C SER A 61 -10.88 -1.54 -4.01
N PHE A 62 -10.36 -0.39 -3.66
CA PHE A 62 -10.99 0.57 -2.73
C PHE A 62 -11.38 -0.05 -1.37
N GLY A 63 -10.59 -1.00 -0.89
CA GLY A 63 -10.89 -1.73 0.34
C GLY A 63 -11.84 -2.92 0.18
N GLU A 64 -12.24 -3.26 -1.05
CA GLU A 64 -13.14 -4.41 -1.30
C GLU A 64 -12.43 -5.77 -1.27
N GLY A 65 -11.10 -5.78 -1.12
CA GLY A 65 -10.31 -7.01 -1.01
C GLY A 65 -10.26 -7.82 -2.29
N ILE A 66 -10.40 -7.17 -3.45
CA ILE A 66 -10.33 -7.80 -4.77
C ILE A 66 -8.89 -7.75 -5.27
N THR A 67 -8.37 -8.89 -5.71
CA THR A 67 -7.05 -8.95 -6.34
C THR A 67 -7.13 -8.29 -7.73
N PRO A 68 -6.31 -7.26 -8.01
CA PRO A 68 -6.31 -6.63 -9.32
C PRO A 68 -5.77 -7.59 -10.38
N ALA A 69 -6.27 -7.47 -11.60
CA ALA A 69 -5.76 -8.25 -12.74
C ALA A 69 -4.27 -7.97 -13.01
N GLN A 70 -3.84 -6.73 -12.78
CA GLN A 70 -2.44 -6.31 -12.89
C GLN A 70 -2.07 -5.39 -11.74
N ARG A 71 -0.85 -5.55 -11.22
CA ARG A 71 -0.24 -4.62 -10.27
C ARG A 71 0.41 -3.47 -11.04
N ALA A 72 0.46 -2.29 -10.43
CA ALA A 72 1.13 -1.13 -11.01
C ALA A 72 2.59 -1.03 -10.52
N ALA A 73 3.48 -0.52 -11.37
CA ALA A 73 4.81 -0.11 -10.94
C ALA A 73 4.72 1.04 -9.91
N PRO A 74 5.77 1.26 -9.09
CA PRO A 74 5.82 2.41 -8.18
C PRO A 74 5.54 3.73 -8.91
N VAL A 75 4.67 4.55 -8.32
CA VAL A 75 4.17 5.79 -8.95
C VAL A 75 5.21 6.89 -8.94
N PHE A 76 5.97 6.98 -7.85
CA PHE A 76 7.06 7.94 -7.67
C PHE A 76 8.33 7.19 -7.26
N ALA A 77 9.47 7.58 -7.84
CA ALA A 77 10.73 6.87 -7.63
C ALA A 77 11.31 7.01 -6.22
N ASP A 78 10.94 8.08 -5.52
CA ASP A 78 11.45 8.49 -4.21
C ASP A 78 10.46 8.23 -3.06
N VAL A 79 9.27 7.71 -3.36
CA VAL A 79 8.23 7.42 -2.36
C VAL A 79 8.14 5.92 -2.11
N TYR A 80 8.07 5.53 -0.83
CA TYR A 80 7.92 4.13 -0.44
C TYR A 80 6.55 3.59 -0.88
N GLN A 81 6.55 2.51 -1.65
CA GLN A 81 5.32 1.97 -2.24
C GLN A 81 4.84 0.73 -1.49
N GLY A 82 3.57 0.74 -1.13
CA GLY A 82 2.83 -0.41 -0.62
C GLY A 82 1.79 -0.92 -1.61
N TYR A 83 1.38 -2.17 -1.43
CA TYR A 83 0.38 -2.83 -2.26
C TYR A 83 -0.65 -3.54 -1.40
N ALA A 84 -1.92 -3.24 -1.67
CA ALA A 84 -3.08 -3.88 -1.06
C ALA A 84 -4.00 -4.50 -2.11
N GLY A 85 -5.15 -4.99 -1.69
CA GLY A 85 -6.19 -5.56 -2.52
C GLY A 85 -6.02 -7.05 -2.75
N GLY A 86 -6.90 -7.85 -2.15
CA GLY A 86 -7.08 -9.29 -2.35
C GLY A 86 -5.93 -10.21 -1.93
N LEU A 87 -4.93 -9.69 -1.22
CA LEU A 87 -3.84 -10.50 -0.71
C LEU A 87 -4.33 -11.50 0.34
N SER A 88 -3.90 -12.75 0.21
CA SER A 88 -4.32 -13.87 1.05
C SER A 88 -3.18 -14.86 1.27
N PRO A 89 -3.31 -15.80 2.23
CA PRO A 89 -2.36 -16.90 2.37
C PRO A 89 -2.19 -17.72 1.08
N ASP A 90 -3.25 -17.84 0.28
CA ASP A 90 -3.25 -18.69 -0.92
C ASP A 90 -2.54 -18.06 -2.13
N ASN A 91 -2.39 -16.72 -2.15
CA ASN A 91 -1.86 -16.02 -3.31
C ASN A 91 -0.65 -15.12 -3.02
N VAL A 92 -0.28 -14.92 -1.77
CA VAL A 92 0.74 -13.91 -1.40
C VAL A 92 2.08 -14.14 -2.10
N THR A 93 2.51 -15.38 -2.26
CA THR A 93 3.79 -15.67 -2.94
C THR A 93 3.75 -15.26 -4.40
N ASP A 94 2.67 -15.57 -5.12
CA ASP A 94 2.50 -15.21 -6.54
C ASP A 94 2.37 -13.70 -6.71
N GLU A 95 1.63 -13.06 -5.82
CA GLU A 95 1.48 -11.60 -5.84
C GLU A 95 2.82 -10.88 -5.53
N LEU A 96 3.61 -11.40 -4.61
CA LEU A 96 4.95 -10.88 -4.32
C LEU A 96 5.90 -11.04 -5.52
N ASN A 97 5.81 -12.14 -6.28
CA ASN A 97 6.57 -12.31 -7.52
C ASN A 97 6.18 -11.25 -8.55
N LYS A 98 4.88 -11.01 -8.74
CA LYS A 98 4.37 -9.97 -9.66
C LYS A 98 4.82 -8.57 -9.24
N ILE A 99 4.69 -8.25 -7.96
CA ILE A 99 5.10 -6.94 -7.40
C ILE A 99 6.61 -6.77 -7.51
N GLY A 100 7.38 -7.79 -7.11
CA GLY A 100 8.83 -7.74 -7.14
C GLY A 100 9.41 -7.53 -8.55
N ALA A 101 8.73 -8.04 -9.60
CA ALA A 101 9.10 -7.79 -10.99
C ALA A 101 8.85 -6.34 -11.46
N LEU A 102 8.00 -5.59 -10.76
CA LEU A 102 7.66 -4.20 -11.10
C LEU A 102 8.47 -3.18 -10.30
N VAL A 103 8.96 -3.58 -9.13
CA VAL A 103 9.73 -2.69 -8.25
C VAL A 103 11.18 -2.65 -8.72
N PRO A 104 11.79 -1.47 -8.93
CA PRO A 104 13.17 -1.36 -9.37
C PRO A 104 14.13 -2.08 -8.42
N PRO A 105 15.22 -2.68 -8.93
CA PRO A 105 16.24 -3.32 -8.11
C PRO A 105 16.76 -2.41 -7.00
N GLY A 106 16.92 -2.95 -5.80
CA GLY A 106 17.38 -2.21 -4.62
C GLY A 106 16.31 -1.35 -3.93
N LYS A 107 15.09 -1.30 -4.45
CA LYS A 107 13.97 -0.62 -3.78
C LYS A 107 13.15 -1.60 -2.95
N CYS A 108 12.74 -1.16 -1.76
CA CYS A 108 11.83 -1.90 -0.90
C CYS A 108 10.38 -1.54 -1.20
N PHE A 109 9.48 -2.45 -0.87
CA PHE A 109 8.04 -2.23 -0.85
C PHE A 109 7.41 -2.91 0.36
N PHE A 110 6.18 -2.58 0.68
CA PHE A 110 5.40 -3.29 1.70
C PHE A 110 4.08 -3.80 1.13
N ILE A 111 3.46 -4.74 1.83
CA ILE A 111 2.15 -5.28 1.49
C ILE A 111 1.20 -5.10 2.66
N ASP A 112 -0.08 -4.92 2.35
CA ASP A 112 -1.16 -4.80 3.31
C ASP A 112 -2.29 -5.76 2.97
N ALA A 113 -2.79 -6.49 3.99
CA ALA A 113 -3.87 -7.46 3.84
C ALA A 113 -4.79 -7.41 5.05
N GLU A 114 -6.11 -7.47 4.81
CA GLU A 114 -7.12 -7.44 5.86
C GLU A 114 -8.20 -8.51 5.62
N GLY A 115 -9.09 -8.29 4.66
CA GLY A 115 -10.32 -9.06 4.49
C GLY A 115 -10.10 -10.57 4.32
N LYS A 116 -9.07 -10.97 3.59
CA LYS A 116 -8.74 -12.39 3.34
C LYS A 116 -8.04 -13.09 4.52
N LEU A 117 -7.65 -12.32 5.54
CA LEU A 117 -7.09 -12.85 6.78
C LEU A 117 -8.16 -13.12 7.85
N LYS A 118 -9.44 -12.81 7.56
CA LYS A 118 -10.57 -13.11 8.44
C LYS A 118 -11.00 -14.57 8.33
N GLY A 119 -11.49 -15.11 9.44
CA GLY A 119 -12.16 -16.40 9.51
C GLY A 119 -13.60 -16.33 9.01
N GLU A 120 -14.31 -17.45 9.05
CA GLU A 120 -15.75 -17.52 8.70
C GLU A 120 -16.63 -16.71 9.66
N ASP A 121 -16.16 -16.50 10.89
CA ASP A 121 -16.79 -15.65 11.91
C ASP A 121 -16.60 -14.15 11.68
N GLY A 122 -15.88 -13.76 10.61
CA GLY A 122 -15.56 -12.36 10.27
C GLY A 122 -14.44 -11.73 11.12
N HIS A 123 -13.90 -12.46 12.11
CA HIS A 123 -12.78 -11.98 12.92
C HIS A 123 -11.42 -12.34 12.32
N LEU A 124 -10.37 -11.66 12.75
CA LEU A 124 -9.01 -11.93 12.32
C LEU A 124 -8.60 -13.35 12.71
N SER A 125 -8.18 -14.16 11.72
CA SER A 125 -7.69 -15.52 11.93
C SER A 125 -6.18 -15.53 12.12
N LEU A 126 -5.72 -15.79 13.34
CA LEU A 126 -4.30 -15.91 13.63
C LEU A 126 -3.60 -17.00 12.81
N ALA A 127 -4.30 -18.09 12.48
CA ALA A 127 -3.77 -19.14 11.63
C ALA A 127 -3.51 -18.63 10.21
N LYS A 128 -4.46 -17.92 9.60
CA LYS A 128 -4.28 -17.28 8.28
C LYS A 128 -3.17 -16.23 8.30
N CYS A 129 -3.11 -15.40 9.34
CA CYS A 129 -2.05 -14.40 9.50
C CYS A 129 -0.68 -15.07 9.58
N ASN A 130 -0.55 -16.14 10.34
CA ASN A 130 0.72 -16.87 10.48
C ASN A 130 1.19 -17.45 9.14
N ILE A 131 0.31 -18.11 8.39
CA ILE A 131 0.63 -18.66 7.06
C ILE A 131 1.05 -17.54 6.12
N PHE A 132 0.29 -16.46 6.06
CA PHE A 132 0.58 -15.29 5.23
C PHE A 132 1.97 -14.70 5.53
N LEU A 133 2.28 -14.46 6.80
CA LEU A 133 3.55 -13.89 7.23
C LEU A 133 4.73 -14.85 6.99
N GLN A 134 4.54 -16.15 7.18
CA GLN A 134 5.59 -17.15 6.90
C GLN A 134 5.94 -17.18 5.41
N GLN A 135 4.94 -17.18 4.53
CA GLN A 135 5.15 -17.17 3.08
C GLN A 135 5.81 -15.87 2.62
N ALA A 136 5.33 -14.73 3.09
CA ALA A 136 5.93 -13.42 2.78
C ALA A 136 7.39 -13.33 3.27
N SER A 137 7.66 -13.80 4.49
CA SER A 137 9.02 -13.85 5.04
C SER A 137 9.96 -14.77 4.25
N LYS A 138 9.45 -15.95 3.83
CA LYS A 138 10.23 -16.88 2.99
C LYS A 138 10.58 -16.22 1.65
N TRP A 139 9.61 -15.59 1.00
CA TRP A 139 9.82 -14.89 -0.25
C TRP A 139 10.86 -13.77 -0.09
N ASN A 140 10.75 -12.97 0.96
CA ASN A 140 11.67 -11.86 1.24
C ASN A 140 13.12 -12.36 1.41
N LYS A 141 13.33 -13.43 2.17
CA LYS A 141 14.66 -14.04 2.36
C LYS A 141 15.29 -14.56 1.07
N GLN A 142 14.47 -15.00 0.11
CA GLN A 142 14.93 -15.54 -1.17
C GLN A 142 15.25 -14.43 -2.20
N ASN A 143 14.53 -13.33 -2.14
CA ASN A 143 14.56 -12.28 -3.17
C ASN A 143 15.20 -10.96 -2.71
N PHE A 144 15.33 -10.77 -1.39
CA PHE A 144 15.91 -9.57 -0.81
C PHE A 144 17.16 -9.95 -0.01
N VAL A 145 18.32 -9.73 -0.61
CA VAL A 145 19.62 -9.85 0.09
C VAL A 145 20.04 -8.44 0.49
N PRO A 146 20.08 -8.10 1.79
CA PRO A 146 20.62 -6.80 2.20
C PRO A 146 22.05 -6.65 1.71
N GLY A 147 22.36 -5.62 0.95
CA GLY A 147 23.74 -5.23 0.62
C GLY A 147 24.33 -5.79 -0.68
N LYS A 148 23.50 -6.18 -1.66
CA LYS A 148 23.97 -6.31 -3.05
C LYS A 148 23.57 -5.14 -3.88
#